data_ee5fbae5297b1acfb72c9be104a35826
#
_entry.id   ee5fbae5297b1acfb72c9be104a35826
#
_cell.length_a   1.000
_cell.length_b   1.000
_cell.length_c   1.000
_cell.angle_alpha   90.00
_cell.angle_beta   90.00
_cell.angle_gamma   90.00
#
_symmetry.space_group_name_H-M   'P 1'
#
loop_
_entity.id
_entity.type
_entity.pdbx_description
1 polymer ?
#
loop_
_entity_poly.entity_id
_entity_poly.type
_entity_poly.pdbx_seq_one_letter_code
_entity_poly.pdbx_strand_id
1 'polypeptide(L)'
;MVESNSEPLDDKALSNTGYYDEALDWFFFKYVNVNIYVRYTLIVTIIFILAAFVTYKTAKFNKQSKNYPFPIYFDNAVEYYPKIQSTGIKNENINLSIARYLITNYLKKREEFDSNSLNPEKLNERLNYINNVSSLIVFQKYFKFINIDNNPESPLLKYRYKNSRIIEINNVEFLKNVNVPSYAKVSYRVRSLIDDKETSEEKVAEIDFFMSEINKRFIDSKKSINFLITNYTD
;
A
#
# COMPACT_ATOMS: atom_id res chain seq x y z
N MET A 1 -84.06 57.56 -30.65
CA MET A 1 -84.55 56.20 -30.40
C MET A 1 -83.49 55.25 -30.95
N VAL A 2 -82.68 54.72 -30.09
CA VAL A 2 -81.72 53.68 -30.46
C VAL A 2 -82.21 52.44 -29.79
N GLU A 3 -82.77 51.50 -30.56
CA GLU A 3 -83.17 50.20 -30.14
C GLU A 3 -81.90 49.41 -29.80
N SER A 4 -81.79 49.02 -28.55
CA SER A 4 -80.76 48.08 -28.08
C SER A 4 -81.27 46.66 -28.36
N ASN A 5 -80.75 46.07 -29.44
CA ASN A 5 -80.88 44.67 -29.72
C ASN A 5 -79.96 43.95 -28.74
N SER A 6 -80.54 43.53 -27.60
CA SER A 6 -79.89 42.46 -26.74
C SER A 6 -80.27 41.11 -27.37
N GLU A 7 -79.37 40.58 -28.18
CA GLU A 7 -79.49 39.18 -28.56
C GLU A 7 -79.44 38.29 -27.27
N PRO A 8 -80.38 37.36 -27.14
CA PRO A 8 -80.29 36.42 -26.02
C PRO A 8 -79.00 35.60 -26.15
N LEU A 9 -78.21 35.63 -25.13
CA LEU A 9 -77.07 34.73 -24.99
C LEU A 9 -77.55 33.29 -25.22
N ASP A 10 -77.06 32.69 -26.28
CA ASP A 10 -77.44 31.38 -26.77
C ASP A 10 -77.08 30.35 -25.66
N ASP A 11 -78.10 29.82 -24.98
CA ASP A 11 -77.99 28.80 -23.96
C ASP A 11 -77.26 27.54 -24.47
N LYS A 12 -77.08 27.38 -25.76
CA LYS A 12 -76.24 26.38 -26.40
C LYS A 12 -74.76 26.62 -26.22
N ALA A 13 -74.31 27.83 -25.98
CA ALA A 13 -72.91 28.10 -25.71
C ALA A 13 -72.51 27.70 -24.30
N LEU A 14 -73.46 27.73 -23.34
CA LEU A 14 -73.26 27.28 -21.94
C LEU A 14 -73.34 25.76 -21.76
N SER A 15 -73.93 25.03 -22.71
CA SER A 15 -73.97 23.58 -22.70
C SER A 15 -72.73 22.91 -23.32
N ASN A 16 -71.79 23.72 -23.76
CA ASN A 16 -70.58 23.22 -24.39
C ASN A 16 -69.64 22.65 -23.28
N THR A 17 -69.64 21.35 -23.14
CA THR A 17 -68.78 20.61 -22.20
C THR A 17 -67.31 21.01 -22.29
N GLY A 18 -66.88 21.55 -23.44
CA GLY A 18 -65.53 22.05 -23.67
C GLY A 18 -65.10 23.18 -22.74
N TYR A 19 -66.00 24.09 -22.31
CA TYR A 19 -65.67 25.18 -21.40
C TYR A 19 -65.36 24.66 -19.99
N TYR A 20 -66.09 23.69 -19.52
CA TYR A 20 -65.85 23.06 -18.22
C TYR A 20 -64.56 22.22 -18.24
N ASP A 21 -64.31 21.55 -19.35
CA ASP A 21 -63.09 20.77 -19.51
C ASP A 21 -61.82 21.68 -19.56
N GLU A 22 -61.88 22.78 -20.30
CA GLU A 22 -60.82 23.79 -20.32
C GLU A 22 -60.61 24.45 -18.95
N ALA A 23 -61.70 24.78 -18.23
CA ALA A 23 -61.60 25.36 -16.89
C ALA A 23 -61.02 24.34 -15.88
N LEU A 24 -61.34 23.07 -16.03
CA LEU A 24 -60.87 21.99 -15.20
C LEU A 24 -59.38 21.71 -15.48
N ASP A 25 -58.99 21.71 -16.74
CA ASP A 25 -57.59 21.61 -17.18
C ASP A 25 -56.77 22.78 -16.67
N TRP A 26 -57.28 24.01 -16.77
CA TRP A 26 -56.64 25.20 -16.25
C TRP A 26 -56.45 25.14 -14.71
N PHE A 27 -57.50 24.69 -13.98
CA PHE A 27 -57.46 24.51 -12.54
C PHE A 27 -56.46 23.42 -12.13
N PHE A 28 -56.44 22.31 -12.83
CA PHE A 28 -55.46 21.22 -12.61
C PHE A 28 -54.07 21.68 -12.88
N PHE A 29 -53.83 22.40 -13.97
CA PHE A 29 -52.53 22.92 -14.33
C PHE A 29 -52.03 23.95 -13.32
N LYS A 30 -52.90 24.83 -12.83
CA LYS A 30 -52.53 25.90 -11.91
C LYS A 30 -52.35 25.46 -10.48
N TYR A 31 -53.17 24.55 -9.98
CA TYR A 31 -53.20 24.21 -8.55
C TYR A 31 -52.72 22.80 -8.25
N VAL A 32 -52.90 21.84 -9.10
CA VAL A 32 -52.46 20.45 -8.89
C VAL A 32 -50.99 20.28 -9.31
N ASN A 33 -50.57 20.93 -10.39
CA ASN A 33 -49.18 20.88 -10.83
C ASN A 33 -48.21 21.50 -9.83
N VAL A 34 -48.60 22.52 -9.08
CA VAL A 34 -47.78 23.12 -8.02
C VAL A 34 -47.49 22.07 -6.93
N ASN A 35 -48.47 21.26 -6.56
CA ASN A 35 -48.28 20.19 -5.60
C ASN A 35 -47.37 19.07 -6.11
N ILE A 36 -47.38 18.82 -7.40
CA ILE A 36 -46.46 17.84 -8.02
C ILE A 36 -45.04 18.39 -7.99
N TYR A 37 -44.80 19.66 -8.33
CA TYR A 37 -43.49 20.26 -8.22
C TYR A 37 -42.95 20.29 -6.80
N VAL A 38 -43.79 20.56 -5.79
CA VAL A 38 -43.42 20.51 -4.37
C VAL A 38 -42.99 19.07 -3.96
N ARG A 39 -43.71 18.07 -4.43
CA ARG A 39 -43.33 16.65 -4.16
C ARG A 39 -42.02 16.26 -4.81
N TYR A 40 -41.78 16.65 -6.07
CA TYR A 40 -40.54 16.42 -6.77
C TYR A 40 -39.34 17.14 -6.10
N THR A 41 -39.49 18.43 -5.71
CA THR A 41 -38.46 19.17 -5.00
C THR A 41 -38.13 18.52 -3.65
N LEU A 42 -39.12 17.99 -2.93
CA LEU A 42 -38.94 17.31 -1.68
C LEU A 42 -38.13 15.99 -1.86
N ILE A 43 -38.47 15.19 -2.87
CA ILE A 43 -37.75 13.97 -3.23
C ILE A 43 -36.31 14.28 -3.61
N VAL A 44 -36.07 15.28 -4.46
CA VAL A 44 -34.72 15.69 -4.86
C VAL A 44 -33.90 16.17 -3.68
N THR A 45 -34.51 16.92 -2.76
CA THR A 45 -33.84 17.39 -1.53
C THR A 45 -33.42 16.21 -0.65
N ILE A 46 -34.27 15.19 -0.49
CA ILE A 46 -33.94 13.99 0.28
C ILE A 46 -32.77 13.24 -0.37
N ILE A 47 -32.75 13.13 -1.69
CA ILE A 47 -31.65 12.48 -2.42
C ILE A 47 -30.32 13.23 -2.19
N PHE A 48 -30.35 14.57 -2.23
CA PHE A 48 -29.15 15.38 -1.94
C PHE A 48 -28.65 15.20 -0.51
N ILE A 49 -29.54 15.14 0.48
CA ILE A 49 -29.17 14.91 1.88
C ILE A 49 -28.54 13.52 2.03
N LEU A 50 -29.10 12.47 1.40
CA LEU A 50 -28.54 11.12 1.43
C LEU A 50 -27.17 11.07 0.75
N ALA A 51 -27.00 11.71 -0.40
CA ALA A 51 -25.71 11.80 -1.09
C ALA A 51 -24.66 12.52 -0.24
N ALA A 52 -25.01 13.63 0.40
CA ALA A 52 -24.13 14.34 1.33
C ALA A 52 -23.73 13.47 2.55
N PHE A 53 -24.66 12.71 3.07
CA PHE A 53 -24.38 11.78 4.18
C PHE A 53 -23.44 10.64 3.77
N VAL A 54 -23.63 10.06 2.59
CA VAL A 54 -22.73 9.01 2.04
C VAL A 54 -21.34 9.58 1.81
N THR A 55 -21.22 10.77 1.20
CA THR A 55 -19.91 11.42 0.96
C THR A 55 -19.20 11.76 2.28
N TYR A 56 -19.93 12.22 3.30
CA TYR A 56 -19.38 12.47 4.64
C TYR A 56 -18.86 11.18 5.27
N LYS A 57 -19.64 10.10 5.22
CA LYS A 57 -19.23 8.79 5.76
C LYS A 57 -18.01 8.24 5.03
N THR A 58 -17.98 8.32 3.69
CA THR A 58 -16.82 7.86 2.92
C THR A 58 -15.57 8.71 3.18
N ALA A 59 -15.69 10.02 3.32
CA ALA A 59 -14.59 10.90 3.69
C ALA A 59 -14.04 10.59 5.09
N LYS A 60 -14.92 10.33 6.07
CA LYS A 60 -14.52 9.93 7.43
C LYS A 60 -13.86 8.54 7.43
N PHE A 61 -14.37 7.61 6.65
CA PHE A 61 -13.80 6.26 6.51
C PHE A 61 -12.40 6.29 5.87
N ASN A 62 -12.19 7.16 4.87
CA ASN A 62 -10.89 7.34 4.23
C ASN A 62 -9.85 8.05 5.10
N LYS A 63 -10.28 8.81 6.12
CA LYS A 63 -9.36 9.44 7.10
C LYS A 63 -8.90 8.50 8.20
N GLN A 64 -9.56 7.37 8.40
CA GLN A 64 -9.05 6.34 9.29
C GLN A 64 -7.92 5.61 8.56
N SER A 65 -6.67 5.85 8.98
CA SER A 65 -5.52 5.06 8.52
C SER A 65 -5.78 3.61 8.93
N LYS A 66 -6.21 2.78 7.99
CA LYS A 66 -6.33 1.35 8.20
C LYS A 66 -4.93 0.78 8.19
N ASN A 67 -4.47 0.30 9.33
CA ASN A 67 -3.34 -0.61 9.37
C ASN A 67 -3.82 -1.90 8.69
N TYR A 68 -3.50 -2.05 7.40
CA TYR A 68 -3.72 -3.31 6.72
C TYR A 68 -2.59 -4.25 7.13
N PRO A 69 -2.88 -5.41 7.74
CA PRO A 69 -1.89 -6.46 7.85
C PRO A 69 -1.51 -6.87 6.42
N PHE A 70 -0.25 -6.67 6.06
CA PHE A 70 0.28 -7.09 4.78
C PHE A 70 0.51 -8.60 4.86
N PRO A 71 -0.24 -9.46 4.15
CA PRO A 71 0.12 -10.86 4.05
C PRO A 71 1.36 -10.96 3.16
N ILE A 72 2.51 -11.10 3.79
CA ILE A 72 3.74 -11.47 3.08
C ILE A 72 3.65 -12.98 2.92
N TYR A 73 3.33 -13.44 1.72
CA TYR A 73 3.39 -14.84 1.37
C TYR A 73 4.86 -15.22 1.20
N PHE A 74 5.38 -16.00 2.13
CA PHE A 74 6.61 -16.75 1.92
C PHE A 74 6.21 -18.11 1.35
N ASP A 75 6.74 -18.44 0.19
CA ASP A 75 6.44 -19.65 -0.55
C ASP A 75 7.16 -20.90 0.02
N ASN A 76 7.61 -20.85 1.27
CA ASN A 76 8.05 -22.03 2.03
C ASN A 76 7.74 -21.80 3.50
N ALA A 77 6.70 -22.47 3.97
CA ALA A 77 6.26 -22.51 5.34
C ALA A 77 7.32 -23.18 6.24
N VAL A 78 8.16 -22.38 6.84
CA VAL A 78 8.60 -22.63 8.20
C VAL A 78 7.82 -21.65 9.05
N GLU A 79 7.01 -22.16 9.98
CA GLU A 79 6.18 -21.42 10.91
C GLU A 79 7.01 -20.49 11.79
N TYR A 80 7.47 -19.41 11.24
CA TYR A 80 7.87 -18.22 11.98
C TYR A 80 6.81 -17.15 11.67
N TYR A 81 5.79 -17.08 12.53
CA TYR A 81 5.01 -15.86 12.64
C TYR A 81 5.98 -14.76 13.09
N PRO A 82 6.42 -13.85 12.21
CA PRO A 82 7.07 -12.65 12.70
C PRO A 82 6.00 -11.97 13.54
N LYS A 83 6.16 -11.89 14.86
CA LYS A 83 5.51 -10.85 15.64
C LYS A 83 5.94 -9.56 14.97
N ILE A 84 5.07 -9.00 14.13
CA ILE A 84 5.20 -7.62 13.69
C ILE A 84 5.00 -6.84 14.99
N GLN A 85 6.09 -6.62 15.71
CA GLN A 85 6.11 -5.59 16.71
C GLN A 85 5.82 -4.32 15.92
N SER A 86 4.64 -3.76 16.14
CA SER A 86 4.37 -2.41 15.71
C SER A 86 5.50 -1.58 16.31
N THR A 87 6.51 -1.30 15.53
CA THR A 87 7.51 -0.31 15.90
C THR A 87 6.70 0.94 16.13
N GLY A 88 6.64 1.41 17.39
CA GLY A 88 5.73 2.44 17.87
C GLY A 88 5.91 3.83 17.27
N ILE A 89 6.34 3.92 16.02
CA ILE A 89 6.45 5.14 15.22
C ILE A 89 5.10 5.33 14.54
N LYS A 90 4.25 6.00 15.23
CA LYS A 90 2.86 6.34 14.90
C LYS A 90 2.68 7.17 13.63
N ASN A 91 3.51 7.19 12.62
CA ASN A 91 3.31 7.89 11.33
C ASN A 91 4.43 7.61 10.32
N GLU A 92 5.08 6.44 10.38
CA GLU A 92 6.07 6.10 9.35
C GLU A 92 5.37 5.86 8.00
N ASN A 93 5.92 6.46 6.94
CA ASN A 93 5.45 6.24 5.58
C ASN A 93 5.59 4.74 5.24
N ILE A 94 4.56 4.15 4.62
CA ILE A 94 4.53 2.74 4.24
C ILE A 94 5.74 2.33 3.40
N ASN A 95 6.24 3.21 2.54
CA ASN A 95 7.43 2.98 1.73
C ASN A 95 8.68 2.82 2.60
N LEU A 96 8.83 3.60 3.67
CA LEU A 96 9.94 3.50 4.61
C LEU A 96 9.90 2.20 5.40
N SER A 97 8.72 1.81 5.88
CA SER A 97 8.55 0.56 6.65
C SER A 97 8.88 -0.67 5.80
N ILE A 98 8.42 -0.69 4.54
CA ILE A 98 8.72 -1.79 3.62
C ILE A 98 10.18 -1.79 3.20
N ALA A 99 10.78 -0.63 2.90
CA ALA A 99 12.20 -0.51 2.61
C ALA A 99 13.05 -1.05 3.78
N ARG A 100 12.71 -0.66 5.01
CA ARG A 100 13.38 -1.16 6.23
C ARG A 100 13.35 -2.69 6.32
N TYR A 101 12.18 -3.27 6.08
CA TYR A 101 12.03 -4.73 6.07
C TYR A 101 12.88 -5.41 5.00
N LEU A 102 12.83 -4.91 3.75
CA LEU A 102 13.56 -5.48 2.61
C LEU A 102 15.07 -5.41 2.82
N ILE A 103 15.57 -4.25 3.29
CA ILE A 103 16.99 -4.04 3.60
C ILE A 103 17.44 -4.94 4.75
N THR A 104 16.66 -5.01 5.83
CA THR A 104 16.95 -5.89 6.97
C THR A 104 17.05 -7.36 6.53
N ASN A 105 16.10 -7.82 5.73
CA ASN A 105 16.10 -9.19 5.21
C ASN A 105 17.28 -9.45 4.26
N TYR A 106 17.58 -8.50 3.38
CA TYR A 106 18.76 -8.59 2.51
C TYR A 106 20.05 -8.72 3.31
N LEU A 107 20.24 -7.85 4.32
CA LEU A 107 21.45 -7.83 5.13
C LEU A 107 21.61 -9.14 5.91
N LYS A 108 20.52 -9.66 6.47
CA LYS A 108 20.52 -10.99 7.13
C LYS A 108 20.90 -12.10 6.17
N LYS A 109 20.24 -12.18 5.03
CA LYS A 109 20.57 -13.20 4.00
C LYS A 109 21.99 -13.08 3.46
N ARG A 110 22.58 -11.88 3.47
CA ARG A 110 23.96 -11.64 3.03
C ARG A 110 25.00 -12.00 4.08
N GLU A 111 24.78 -11.61 5.35
CA GLU A 111 25.80 -11.59 6.38
C GLU A 111 25.68 -12.71 7.43
N GLU A 112 24.50 -13.37 7.55
CA GLU A 112 24.33 -14.49 8.48
C GLU A 112 24.82 -15.79 7.86
N PHE A 113 25.65 -16.53 8.61
CA PHE A 113 26.16 -17.83 8.23
C PHE A 113 26.07 -18.80 9.40
N ASP A 114 25.71 -20.04 9.11
CA ASP A 114 25.60 -21.13 10.06
C ASP A 114 26.13 -22.43 9.47
N SER A 115 26.11 -23.51 10.26
CA SER A 115 26.54 -24.83 9.83
C SER A 115 25.80 -25.38 8.60
N ASN A 116 24.59 -24.87 8.33
CA ASN A 116 23.78 -25.28 7.20
C ASN A 116 24.04 -24.44 5.93
N SER A 117 24.87 -23.39 6.04
CA SER A 117 25.13 -22.46 4.92
C SER A 117 25.86 -23.12 3.76
N LEU A 118 26.52 -24.28 3.98
CA LEU A 118 27.13 -25.11 2.95
C LEU A 118 26.17 -26.11 2.31
N ASN A 119 24.94 -26.27 2.82
CA ASN A 119 23.94 -27.13 2.18
C ASN A 119 23.62 -26.57 0.80
N PRO A 120 23.73 -27.38 -0.28
CA PRO A 120 23.53 -26.91 -1.66
C PRO A 120 22.18 -26.25 -1.89
N GLU A 121 21.12 -26.76 -1.27
CA GLU A 121 19.77 -26.19 -1.43
C GLU A 121 19.70 -24.78 -0.80
N LYS A 122 20.18 -24.64 0.46
CA LYS A 122 20.18 -23.35 1.15
C LYS A 122 21.14 -22.34 0.53
N LEU A 123 22.28 -22.81 0.03
CA LEU A 123 23.22 -21.97 -0.69
C LEU A 123 22.62 -21.46 -2.00
N ASN A 124 21.95 -22.33 -2.78
CA ASN A 124 21.26 -21.96 -3.99
C ASN A 124 20.10 -20.97 -3.71
N GLU A 125 19.30 -21.22 -2.68
CA GLU A 125 18.23 -20.29 -2.26
C GLU A 125 18.81 -18.90 -1.92
N ARG A 126 19.89 -18.86 -1.16
CA ARG A 126 20.58 -17.60 -0.79
C ARG A 126 21.12 -16.88 -2.03
N LEU A 127 21.82 -17.58 -2.90
CA LEU A 127 22.37 -17.03 -4.15
C LEU A 127 21.28 -16.49 -5.06
N ASN A 128 20.21 -17.26 -5.25
CA ASN A 128 19.06 -16.83 -6.04
C ASN A 128 18.39 -15.60 -5.45
N TYR A 129 18.18 -15.57 -4.12
CA TYR A 129 17.61 -14.40 -3.46
C TYR A 129 18.47 -13.16 -3.69
N ILE A 130 19.79 -13.23 -3.39
CA ILE A 130 20.68 -12.06 -3.52
C ILE A 130 20.82 -11.63 -4.99
N ASN A 131 20.89 -12.58 -5.92
CA ASN A 131 20.92 -12.28 -7.36
C ASN A 131 19.65 -11.53 -7.82
N ASN A 132 18.48 -11.94 -7.35
CA ASN A 132 17.20 -11.35 -7.75
C ASN A 132 17.00 -9.94 -7.19
N VAL A 133 17.59 -9.61 -6.03
CA VAL A 133 17.42 -8.31 -5.38
C VAL A 133 18.64 -7.39 -5.51
N SER A 134 19.69 -7.80 -6.23
CA SER A 134 20.92 -7.02 -6.40
C SER A 134 21.25 -6.74 -7.87
N SER A 135 21.91 -5.62 -8.12
CA SER A 135 22.54 -5.39 -9.43
C SER A 135 23.64 -6.42 -9.69
N LEU A 136 23.94 -6.64 -10.96
CA LEU A 136 24.97 -7.60 -11.37
C LEU A 136 26.33 -7.35 -10.67
N ILE A 137 26.70 -6.08 -10.52
CA ILE A 137 27.97 -5.67 -9.88
C ILE A 137 27.97 -6.07 -8.40
N VAL A 138 26.90 -5.78 -7.68
CA VAL A 138 26.76 -6.11 -6.24
C VAL A 138 26.73 -7.63 -6.06
N PHE A 139 26.02 -8.34 -6.91
CA PHE A 139 25.98 -9.80 -6.89
C PHE A 139 27.35 -10.42 -7.17
N GLN A 140 28.09 -9.94 -8.18
CA GLN A 140 29.43 -10.44 -8.48
C GLN A 140 30.41 -10.23 -7.34
N LYS A 141 30.38 -9.04 -6.67
CA LYS A 141 31.18 -8.79 -5.47
C LYS A 141 30.83 -9.78 -4.34
N TYR A 142 29.54 -10.00 -4.10
CA TYR A 142 29.10 -10.97 -3.11
C TYR A 142 29.52 -12.39 -3.46
N PHE A 143 29.35 -12.80 -4.71
CA PHE A 143 29.73 -14.13 -5.20
C PHE A 143 31.24 -14.39 -5.01
N LYS A 144 32.08 -13.41 -5.35
CA LYS A 144 33.53 -13.50 -5.09
C LYS A 144 33.88 -13.63 -3.62
N PHE A 145 33.12 -12.92 -2.74
CA PHE A 145 33.33 -12.97 -1.29
C PHE A 145 33.00 -14.35 -0.71
N ILE A 146 31.95 -15.01 -1.16
CA ILE A 146 31.54 -16.32 -0.61
C ILE A 146 32.17 -17.50 -1.36
N ASN A 147 32.69 -17.33 -2.58
CA ASN A 147 33.21 -18.43 -3.38
C ASN A 147 34.48 -19.03 -2.73
N ILE A 148 34.40 -20.32 -2.43
CA ILE A 148 35.45 -21.08 -1.77
C ILE A 148 36.70 -21.21 -2.64
N ASP A 149 36.52 -21.35 -3.97
CA ASP A 149 37.65 -21.57 -4.91
C ASP A 149 38.53 -20.31 -5.06
N ASN A 150 37.90 -19.13 -4.92
CA ASN A 150 38.58 -17.84 -5.14
C ASN A 150 38.89 -17.09 -3.84
N ASN A 151 38.33 -17.52 -2.71
CA ASN A 151 38.49 -16.87 -1.41
C ASN A 151 38.74 -17.92 -0.31
N PRO A 152 40.02 -18.13 0.09
CA PRO A 152 40.36 -19.04 1.20
C PRO A 152 39.71 -18.62 2.53
N GLU A 153 39.40 -17.33 2.70
CA GLU A 153 38.72 -16.79 3.88
C GLU A 153 37.20 -16.70 3.72
N SER A 154 36.67 -17.45 2.76
CA SER A 154 35.24 -17.47 2.53
C SER A 154 34.45 -17.71 3.82
N PRO A 155 33.39 -16.92 4.08
CA PRO A 155 32.56 -17.12 5.26
C PRO A 155 31.90 -18.51 5.27
N LEU A 156 31.71 -19.14 4.11
CA LEU A 156 31.21 -20.52 4.04
C LEU A 156 32.18 -21.53 4.64
N LEU A 157 33.49 -21.31 4.55
CA LEU A 157 34.49 -22.13 5.20
C LEU A 157 34.64 -21.80 6.69
N LYS A 158 34.63 -20.51 7.02
CA LYS A 158 34.86 -20.01 8.37
C LYS A 158 33.72 -20.40 9.32
N TYR A 159 32.46 -20.30 8.85
CA TYR A 159 31.27 -20.55 9.66
C TYR A 159 30.64 -21.94 9.40
N ARG A 160 31.47 -22.94 9.12
CA ARG A 160 31.04 -24.33 8.99
C ARG A 160 30.99 -25.03 10.35
N TYR A 161 30.35 -26.19 10.42
CA TYR A 161 30.20 -27.05 11.60
C TYR A 161 29.45 -26.32 12.73
N LYS A 162 30.15 -26.10 13.87
CA LYS A 162 29.58 -25.43 15.05
C LYS A 162 29.70 -23.90 15.02
N ASN A 163 30.44 -23.37 14.05
CA ASN A 163 30.66 -21.94 13.93
C ASN A 163 29.43 -21.25 13.32
N SER A 164 29.15 -20.02 13.78
CA SER A 164 28.05 -19.25 13.29
C SER A 164 28.35 -17.75 13.29
N ARG A 165 27.66 -17.03 12.42
CA ARG A 165 27.65 -15.57 12.37
C ARG A 165 26.22 -15.11 12.27
N ILE A 166 25.77 -14.35 13.25
CA ILE A 166 24.42 -13.81 13.36
C ILE A 166 24.54 -12.29 13.41
N ILE A 167 23.57 -11.58 12.82
CA ILE A 167 23.52 -10.14 12.87
C ILE A 167 22.28 -9.66 13.61
N GLU A 168 22.46 -8.61 14.41
CA GLU A 168 21.39 -7.87 15.07
C GLU A 168 21.35 -6.46 14.51
N ILE A 169 20.25 -6.08 13.88
CA ILE A 169 20.07 -4.74 13.33
C ILE A 169 19.74 -3.79 14.48
N ASN A 170 20.60 -2.80 14.71
CA ASN A 170 20.40 -1.79 15.74
C ASN A 170 19.53 -0.65 15.20
N ASN A 171 19.84 -0.14 13.99
CA ASN A 171 19.14 0.98 13.40
C ASN A 171 19.22 0.95 11.87
N VAL A 172 18.18 1.48 11.22
CA VAL A 172 18.15 1.72 9.77
C VAL A 172 17.74 3.17 9.55
N GLU A 173 18.65 3.98 9.06
CA GLU A 173 18.44 5.39 8.79
C GLU A 173 18.28 5.63 7.30
N PHE A 174 17.24 6.38 6.93
CA PHE A 174 17.00 6.86 5.57
C PHE A 174 17.28 8.36 5.48
N LEU A 175 17.51 8.87 4.28
CA LEU A 175 17.57 10.30 4.06
C LEU A 175 16.26 10.97 4.49
N LYS A 176 16.37 12.11 5.18
CA LYS A 176 15.20 12.86 5.66
C LYS A 176 14.37 13.41 4.49
N ASN A 177 13.04 13.44 4.69
CA ASN A 177 12.07 14.04 3.76
C ASN A 177 11.91 13.37 2.39
N VAL A 178 12.11 12.07 2.30
CA VAL A 178 11.93 11.31 1.06
C VAL A 178 10.71 10.41 1.18
N ASN A 179 9.79 10.50 0.21
CA ASN A 179 8.61 9.62 0.17
C ASN A 179 8.98 8.17 -0.19
N VAL A 180 9.90 8.00 -1.14
CA VAL A 180 10.44 6.71 -1.56
C VAL A 180 11.94 6.75 -1.31
N PRO A 181 12.45 5.95 -0.36
CA PRO A 181 13.87 5.95 -0.04
C PRO A 181 14.69 5.26 -1.14
N SER A 182 15.90 5.75 -1.38
CA SER A 182 16.88 5.17 -2.31
C SER A 182 18.23 4.89 -1.69
N TYR A 183 18.42 5.30 -0.44
CA TYR A 183 19.64 5.12 0.33
C TYR A 183 19.28 4.75 1.78
N ALA A 184 20.05 3.86 2.37
CA ALA A 184 19.97 3.51 3.77
C ALA A 184 21.35 3.34 4.39
N LYS A 185 21.50 3.85 5.61
CA LYS A 185 22.61 3.57 6.49
C LYS A 185 22.14 2.64 7.59
N VAL A 186 22.74 1.45 7.66
CA VAL A 186 22.33 0.39 8.58
C VAL A 186 23.43 0.14 9.60
N SER A 187 23.13 0.40 10.87
CA SER A 187 24.00 0.05 11.98
C SER A 187 23.56 -1.32 12.54
N TYR A 188 24.49 -2.25 12.63
CA TYR A 188 24.21 -3.61 13.07
C TYR A 188 25.37 -4.19 13.87
N ARG A 189 25.03 -5.12 14.74
CA ARG A 189 26.00 -5.87 15.53
C ARG A 189 26.19 -7.27 14.95
N VAL A 190 27.43 -7.66 14.72
CA VAL A 190 27.80 -8.99 14.28
C VAL A 190 28.24 -9.79 15.50
N ARG A 191 27.55 -10.91 15.76
CA ARG A 191 27.98 -11.90 16.73
C ARG A 191 28.52 -13.11 16.00
N SER A 192 29.77 -13.45 16.25
CA SER A 192 30.42 -14.61 15.64
C SER A 192 30.82 -15.58 16.72
N LEU A 193 30.41 -16.84 16.57
CA LEU A 193 30.87 -17.95 17.36
C LEU A 193 31.85 -18.76 16.51
N ILE A 194 33.12 -18.81 16.93
CA ILE A 194 34.19 -19.53 16.24
C ILE A 194 34.96 -20.33 17.31
N ASP A 195 35.03 -21.65 17.17
CA ASP A 195 35.75 -22.55 18.08
C ASP A 195 35.39 -22.29 19.55
N ASP A 196 34.08 -22.19 19.83
CA ASP A 196 33.50 -21.91 21.16
C ASP A 196 33.87 -20.51 21.73
N LYS A 197 34.45 -19.63 20.94
CA LYS A 197 34.71 -18.23 21.31
C LYS A 197 33.71 -17.32 20.68
N GLU A 198 32.99 -16.59 21.51
CA GLU A 198 32.05 -15.56 21.04
C GLU A 198 32.77 -14.23 20.88
N THR A 199 32.59 -13.60 19.73
CA THR A 199 33.04 -12.23 19.43
C THR A 199 31.89 -11.38 18.99
N SER A 200 31.92 -10.09 19.36
CA SER A 200 30.89 -9.13 18.98
C SER A 200 31.55 -7.88 18.40
N GLU A 201 31.10 -7.45 17.22
CA GLU A 201 31.62 -6.30 16.50
C GLU A 201 30.47 -5.44 16.02
N GLU A 202 30.55 -4.12 16.13
CA GLU A 202 29.60 -3.19 15.53
C GLU A 202 30.05 -2.79 14.15
N LYS A 203 29.13 -2.85 13.18
CA LYS A 203 29.35 -2.51 11.79
C LYS A 203 28.29 -1.56 11.27
N VAL A 204 28.65 -0.84 10.20
CA VAL A 204 27.77 0.08 9.49
C VAL A 204 27.85 -0.26 8.02
N ALA A 205 26.70 -0.59 7.41
CA ALA A 205 26.59 -0.76 5.97
C ALA A 205 25.85 0.42 5.35
N GLU A 206 26.37 0.89 4.21
CA GLU A 206 25.71 1.87 3.36
C GLU A 206 25.19 1.19 2.11
N ILE A 207 23.88 1.38 1.84
CA ILE A 207 23.14 0.64 0.81
C ILE A 207 22.41 1.62 -0.07
N ASP A 208 22.79 1.67 -1.35
CA ASP A 208 21.99 2.34 -2.38
C ASP A 208 21.06 1.33 -3.02
N PHE A 209 19.81 1.71 -3.22
CA PHE A 209 18.81 0.83 -3.79
C PHE A 209 17.74 1.59 -4.56
N PHE A 210 17.05 0.87 -5.42
CA PHE A 210 15.84 1.32 -6.10
C PHE A 210 14.64 0.54 -5.54
N MET A 211 13.55 1.25 -5.27
CA MET A 211 12.27 0.64 -4.88
C MET A 211 11.14 1.34 -5.62
N SER A 212 10.16 0.56 -6.12
CA SER A 212 8.94 1.15 -6.67
C SER A 212 8.11 1.79 -5.56
N GLU A 213 7.50 2.95 -5.86
CA GLU A 213 6.57 3.58 -4.93
C GLU A 213 5.36 2.68 -4.67
N ILE A 214 5.06 2.50 -3.39
CA ILE A 214 3.92 1.71 -2.94
C ILE A 214 2.80 2.67 -2.57
N ASN A 215 1.74 2.62 -3.33
CA ASN A 215 0.53 3.39 -3.09
C ASN A 215 -0.68 2.45 -2.93
N LYS A 216 -1.85 3.02 -2.60
CA LYS A 216 -3.10 2.24 -2.43
C LYS A 216 -3.43 1.35 -3.63
N ARG A 217 -3.23 1.86 -4.87
CA ARG A 217 -3.53 1.13 -6.10
C ARG A 217 -2.57 -0.05 -6.32
N PHE A 218 -1.33 0.09 -5.84
CA PHE A 218 -0.33 -0.96 -5.88
C PHE A 218 -0.74 -2.15 -5.00
N ILE A 219 -1.19 -1.86 -3.77
CA ILE A 219 -1.64 -2.88 -2.80
C ILE A 219 -2.83 -3.66 -3.36
N ASP A 220 -3.80 -2.95 -3.94
CA ASP A 220 -5.02 -3.55 -4.50
C ASP A 220 -4.73 -4.39 -5.76
N SER A 221 -3.66 -4.10 -6.51
CA SER A 221 -3.34 -4.75 -7.78
C SER A 221 -2.56 -6.06 -7.65
N LYS A 222 -2.17 -6.48 -6.44
CA LYS A 222 -1.32 -7.67 -6.18
C LYS A 222 -0.01 -7.70 -6.99
N LYS A 223 0.52 -6.54 -7.34
CA LYS A 223 1.79 -6.44 -8.07
C LYS A 223 2.97 -6.71 -7.14
N SER A 224 4.00 -7.33 -7.67
CA SER A 224 5.27 -7.51 -6.97
C SER A 224 5.99 -6.17 -6.77
N ILE A 225 6.65 -6.01 -5.63
CA ILE A 225 7.47 -4.83 -5.35
C ILE A 225 8.77 -4.96 -6.13
N ASN A 226 9.08 -3.99 -6.99
CA ASN A 226 10.41 -3.92 -7.59
C ASN A 226 11.37 -3.33 -6.56
N PHE A 227 12.33 -4.14 -6.13
CA PHE A 227 13.39 -3.76 -5.21
C PHE A 227 14.71 -4.25 -5.76
N LEU A 228 15.70 -3.35 -5.87
CA LEU A 228 17.01 -3.66 -6.44
C LEU A 228 18.10 -2.89 -5.70
N ILE A 229 19.06 -3.58 -5.14
CA ILE A 229 20.26 -2.99 -4.52
C ILE A 229 21.28 -2.69 -5.60
N THR A 230 21.67 -1.42 -5.70
CA THR A 230 22.57 -0.90 -6.73
C THR A 230 24.01 -0.75 -6.22
N ASN A 231 24.19 -0.51 -4.92
CA ASN A 231 25.49 -0.48 -4.29
C ASN A 231 25.42 -0.98 -2.84
N TYR A 232 26.50 -1.57 -2.36
CA TYR A 232 26.68 -2.05 -1.00
C TYR A 232 28.13 -1.82 -0.56
N THR A 233 28.29 -1.15 0.59
CA THR A 233 29.57 -0.87 1.23
C THR A 233 29.44 -1.14 2.73
N ASP A 234 30.36 -1.89 3.33
CA ASP A 234 30.47 -2.24 4.75
C ASP A 234 31.86 -1.97 5.30
#